data_99b5f5634278a1f9e13af8d546ea8fef
#
_entry.id   99b5f5634278a1f9e13af8d546ea8fef
#
_cell.length_a   1.000
_cell.length_b   1.000
_cell.length_c   1.000
_cell.angle_alpha   90.00
_cell.angle_beta   90.00
_cell.angle_gamma   90.00
#
_symmetry.space_group_name_H-M   'P 1'
#
loop_
_entity.id
_entity.type
_entity.pdbx_description
1 polymer ?
#
loop_
_entity_poly.entity_id
_entity_poly.type
_entity_poly.pdbx_seq_one_letter_code
_entity_poly.pdbx_strand_id
1 'polypeptide(L)'
;MIGYGPQNQTVYDDCSFEDVQQQRDKHEVLWIDIAGLGDAQLIEDFGDLFGIHRLALEDLCHIPQRSKVESFQDYLFLVTQLPRQLDNPKKEREGTQGVEQISFFVGKGFVISWRERRGVCFNAVRDRLQVEGSVIRSSGSDYLLYALLDAIIDSYFPKIEKISDRLDDLDERLESGTEEGVISRLHGARHDVRLLR
;
A
#
# COMPACT_ATOMS: atom_id res chain seq x y z
N MET A 1 3.26 -14.16 2.83
CA MET A 1 4.27 -14.33 1.75
C MET A 1 3.68 -15.18 0.64
N ILE A 2 3.99 -14.87 -0.61
CA ILE A 2 3.55 -15.65 -1.78
C ILE A 2 4.76 -15.84 -2.69
N GLY A 3 5.14 -17.10 -2.92
CA GLY A 3 6.13 -17.48 -3.92
C GLY A 3 5.44 -17.97 -5.18
N TYR A 4 5.83 -17.50 -6.35
CA TYR A 4 5.16 -17.91 -7.58
C TYR A 4 6.08 -17.95 -8.79
N GLY A 5 5.59 -18.65 -9.81
CA GLY A 5 6.10 -18.74 -11.17
C GLY A 5 4.97 -19.17 -12.11
N PRO A 6 5.23 -19.33 -13.41
CA PRO A 6 4.22 -19.64 -14.42
C PRO A 6 3.37 -20.88 -14.09
N GLN A 7 3.99 -21.91 -13.51
CA GLN A 7 3.34 -23.21 -13.29
C GLN A 7 3.00 -23.50 -11.85
N ASN A 8 3.56 -22.74 -10.89
CA ASN A 8 3.40 -23.00 -9.47
C ASN A 8 3.17 -21.71 -8.68
N GLN A 9 2.47 -21.86 -7.57
CA GLN A 9 2.29 -20.83 -6.57
C GLN A 9 2.23 -21.51 -5.19
N THR A 10 2.84 -20.86 -4.22
CA THR A 10 2.73 -21.26 -2.82
C THR A 10 2.43 -20.04 -1.97
N VAL A 11 1.39 -20.17 -1.15
CA VAL A 11 1.01 -19.13 -0.17
C VAL A 11 1.48 -19.58 1.20
N TYR A 12 2.10 -18.67 1.92
CA TYR A 12 2.57 -18.87 3.28
C TYR A 12 1.89 -17.82 4.16
N ASP A 13 0.93 -18.27 4.97
CA ASP A 13 0.24 -17.41 5.93
C ASP A 13 1.04 -17.35 7.23
N ASP A 14 1.10 -16.15 7.84
CA ASP A 14 1.78 -15.87 9.12
C ASP A 14 3.19 -16.51 9.22
N CYS A 15 4.00 -16.33 8.14
CA CYS A 15 5.36 -16.85 8.05
C CYS A 15 6.34 -16.09 8.96
N SER A 16 7.30 -16.83 9.50
CA SER A 16 8.43 -16.30 10.27
C SER A 16 9.52 -15.75 9.34
N PHE A 17 10.51 -15.06 9.91
CA PHE A 17 11.69 -14.62 9.15
C PHE A 17 12.50 -15.80 8.62
N GLU A 18 12.60 -16.89 9.38
CA GLU A 18 13.26 -18.13 8.96
C GLU A 18 12.59 -18.75 7.73
N ASP A 19 11.25 -18.67 7.64
CA ASP A 19 10.53 -19.11 6.45
C ASP A 19 10.91 -18.27 5.22
N VAL A 20 11.04 -16.96 5.38
CA VAL A 20 11.48 -16.05 4.32
C VAL A 20 12.90 -16.43 3.85
N GLN A 21 13.84 -16.64 4.77
CA GLN A 21 15.20 -17.06 4.44
C GLN A 21 15.22 -18.36 3.64
N GLN A 22 14.40 -19.34 4.03
CA GLN A 22 14.33 -20.63 3.36
C GLN A 22 13.70 -20.57 1.96
N GLN A 23 12.80 -19.62 1.73
CA GLN A 23 12.04 -19.54 0.47
C GLN A 23 12.60 -18.52 -0.53
N ARG A 24 13.55 -17.66 -0.11
CA ARG A 24 14.08 -16.55 -0.90
C ARG A 24 14.43 -16.90 -2.33
N ASP A 25 15.16 -18.02 -2.52
CA ASP A 25 15.71 -18.40 -3.82
C ASP A 25 14.97 -19.58 -4.47
N LYS A 26 13.81 -19.99 -3.93
CA LYS A 26 13.07 -21.17 -4.42
C LYS A 26 11.99 -20.83 -5.45
N HIS A 27 11.65 -19.56 -5.62
CA HIS A 27 10.60 -19.09 -6.51
C HIS A 27 11.15 -18.12 -7.54
N GLU A 28 10.52 -18.04 -8.70
CA GLU A 28 10.89 -17.03 -9.70
C GLU A 28 10.62 -15.62 -9.19
N VAL A 29 9.51 -15.43 -8.47
CA VAL A 29 9.18 -14.20 -7.74
C VAL A 29 8.67 -14.54 -6.35
N LEU A 30 9.21 -13.87 -5.34
CA LEU A 30 8.77 -13.93 -3.96
C LEU A 30 8.18 -12.59 -3.55
N TRP A 31 6.90 -12.57 -3.23
CA TRP A 31 6.23 -11.41 -2.65
C TRP A 31 6.09 -11.55 -1.14
N ILE A 32 6.67 -10.62 -0.40
CA ILE A 32 6.61 -10.57 1.05
C ILE A 32 5.82 -9.32 1.44
N ASP A 33 4.65 -9.50 2.08
CA ASP A 33 3.79 -8.42 2.52
C ASP A 33 3.83 -8.32 4.04
N ILE A 34 4.49 -7.29 4.55
CA ILE A 34 4.76 -7.08 5.98
C ILE A 34 3.87 -5.94 6.49
N ALA A 35 3.27 -6.15 7.65
CA ALA A 35 2.47 -5.14 8.34
C ALA A 35 3.01 -4.90 9.75
N GLY A 36 3.33 -3.65 10.05
CA GLY A 36 3.94 -3.20 11.29
C GLY A 36 5.39 -2.76 11.11
N LEU A 37 5.76 -1.70 11.81
CA LEU A 37 7.11 -1.09 11.78
C LEU A 37 7.74 -1.08 13.18
N GLY A 38 7.15 -1.82 14.12
CA GLY A 38 7.57 -1.79 15.52
C GLY A 38 8.75 -2.70 15.88
N ASP A 39 9.17 -3.57 14.98
CA ASP A 39 10.25 -4.52 15.22
C ASP A 39 11.52 -4.10 14.47
N ALA A 40 12.39 -3.38 15.17
CA ALA A 40 13.65 -2.89 14.60
C ALA A 40 14.60 -4.03 14.21
N GLN A 41 14.62 -5.13 14.97
CA GLN A 41 15.47 -6.26 14.66
C GLN A 41 15.04 -6.94 13.36
N LEU A 42 13.73 -7.14 13.18
CA LEU A 42 13.20 -7.68 11.94
C LEU A 42 13.55 -6.82 10.73
N ILE A 43 13.52 -5.49 10.88
CA ILE A 43 13.88 -4.56 9.81
C ILE A 43 15.38 -4.69 9.45
N GLU A 44 16.26 -4.79 10.45
CA GLU A 44 17.69 -5.01 10.23
C GLU A 44 17.95 -6.38 9.57
N ASP A 45 17.29 -7.44 10.03
CA ASP A 45 17.41 -8.80 9.49
C ASP A 45 17.00 -8.84 8.00
N PHE A 46 15.92 -8.16 7.63
CA PHE A 46 15.53 -8.00 6.23
C PHE A 46 16.55 -7.18 5.42
N GLY A 47 17.13 -6.14 6.04
CA GLY A 47 18.21 -5.36 5.47
C GLY A 47 19.40 -6.23 5.08
N ASP A 48 19.85 -7.06 6.00
CA ASP A 48 20.98 -7.96 5.79
C ASP A 48 20.64 -9.07 4.77
N LEU A 49 19.45 -9.67 4.86
CA LEU A 49 19.04 -10.75 3.96
C LEU A 49 18.91 -10.30 2.51
N PHE A 50 18.35 -9.11 2.26
CA PHE A 50 18.08 -8.60 0.91
C PHE A 50 19.10 -7.56 0.42
N GLY A 51 20.12 -7.25 1.21
CA GLY A 51 21.15 -6.26 0.86
C GLY A 51 20.60 -4.84 0.78
N ILE A 52 19.64 -4.51 1.65
CA ILE A 52 19.00 -3.19 1.68
C ILE A 52 19.90 -2.21 2.42
N HIS A 53 20.15 -1.06 1.80
CA HIS A 53 21.01 -0.01 2.37
C HIS A 53 20.37 0.59 3.64
N ARG A 54 21.18 0.87 4.65
CA ARG A 54 20.70 1.40 5.94
C ARG A 54 19.88 2.68 5.83
N LEU A 55 20.23 3.59 4.92
CA LEU A 55 19.42 4.79 4.66
C LEU A 55 18.01 4.49 4.17
N ALA A 56 17.83 3.44 3.37
CA ALA A 56 16.50 3.03 2.92
C ALA A 56 15.68 2.37 4.05
N LEU A 57 16.33 1.68 4.99
CA LEU A 57 15.68 1.17 6.20
C LEU A 57 15.31 2.30 7.18
N GLU A 58 16.15 3.33 7.29
CA GLU A 58 15.85 4.53 8.07
C GLU A 58 14.62 5.26 7.49
N ASP A 59 14.58 5.41 6.16
CA ASP A 59 13.45 6.01 5.46
C ASP A 59 12.16 5.17 5.58
N LEU A 60 12.25 3.86 5.61
CA LEU A 60 11.14 2.96 5.91
C LEU A 60 10.50 3.29 7.28
N CYS A 61 11.33 3.53 8.28
CA CYS A 61 10.89 3.82 9.66
C CYS A 61 10.42 5.26 9.87
N HIS A 62 10.85 6.19 9.00
CA HIS A 62 10.56 7.62 9.15
C HIS A 62 9.22 7.98 8.51
N ILE A 63 8.16 8.03 9.30
CA ILE A 63 6.78 8.30 8.86
C ILE A 63 6.32 9.68 9.39
N PRO A 64 5.64 10.50 8.57
CA PRO A 64 5.31 10.30 7.14
C PRO A 64 6.42 10.80 6.21
N GLN A 65 6.61 10.11 5.10
CA GLN A 65 7.44 10.58 3.99
C GLN A 65 6.60 10.96 2.76
N ARG A 66 7.17 11.80 1.91
CA ARG A 66 6.61 12.06 0.58
C ARG A 66 6.84 10.86 -0.32
N SER A 67 5.90 10.63 -1.24
CA SER A 67 6.08 9.61 -2.27
C SER A 67 7.36 9.87 -3.06
N LYS A 68 8.20 8.86 -3.19
CA LYS A 68 9.50 8.92 -3.87
C LYS A 68 9.89 7.57 -4.43
N VAL A 69 10.80 7.59 -5.40
CA VAL A 69 11.47 6.40 -5.94
C VAL A 69 12.96 6.65 -5.92
N GLU A 70 13.71 5.72 -5.37
CA GLU A 70 15.17 5.72 -5.33
C GLU A 70 15.70 4.43 -5.93
N SER A 71 16.67 4.55 -6.82
CA SER A 71 17.33 3.40 -7.45
C SER A 71 18.63 3.10 -6.73
N PHE A 72 18.74 1.88 -6.23
CA PHE A 72 19.98 1.29 -5.72
C PHE A 72 20.52 0.31 -6.76
N GLN A 73 21.72 -0.21 -6.55
CA GLN A 73 22.38 -1.08 -7.53
C GLN A 73 21.55 -2.33 -7.86
N ASP A 74 20.96 -2.99 -6.86
CA ASP A 74 20.30 -4.28 -6.99
C ASP A 74 18.78 -4.24 -6.75
N TYR A 75 18.23 -3.08 -6.36
CA TYR A 75 16.81 -2.91 -6.09
C TYR A 75 16.34 -1.47 -6.27
N LEU A 76 15.02 -1.30 -6.42
CA LEU A 76 14.31 -0.03 -6.31
C LEU A 76 13.69 0.08 -4.92
N PHE A 77 13.85 1.23 -4.29
CA PHE A 77 13.10 1.61 -3.11
C PHE A 77 12.04 2.63 -3.48
N LEU A 78 10.78 2.34 -3.15
CA LEU A 78 9.66 3.20 -3.46
C LEU A 78 8.83 3.42 -2.20
N VAL A 79 8.50 4.69 -1.94
CA VAL A 79 7.55 5.09 -0.89
C VAL A 79 6.33 5.69 -1.55
N THR A 80 5.15 5.25 -1.14
CA THR A 80 3.87 5.80 -1.57
C THR A 80 2.90 5.86 -0.41
N GLN A 81 1.75 6.48 -0.64
CA GLN A 81 0.71 6.62 0.36
C GLN A 81 -0.53 5.84 -0.07
N LEU A 82 -1.17 5.20 0.89
CA LEU A 82 -2.44 4.50 0.74
C LEU A 82 -3.52 5.27 1.49
N PRO A 83 -4.66 5.57 0.86
CA PRO A 83 -5.79 6.12 1.59
C PRO A 83 -6.24 5.17 2.69
N ARG A 84 -6.23 5.63 3.94
CA ARG A 84 -6.65 4.81 5.08
C ARG A 84 -8.14 4.47 4.97
N GLN A 85 -8.46 3.19 4.89
CA GLN A 85 -9.82 2.71 5.04
C GLN A 85 -10.14 2.63 6.53
N LEU A 86 -11.15 3.39 6.97
CA LEU A 86 -11.59 3.33 8.36
C LEU A 86 -12.71 2.30 8.47
N ASP A 87 -12.54 1.34 9.37
CA ASP A 87 -13.54 0.30 9.65
C ASP A 87 -14.82 0.85 10.28
N ASN A 88 -14.83 2.12 10.68
CA ASN A 88 -15.95 2.74 11.36
C ASN A 88 -16.41 4.04 10.66
N PRO A 89 -17.63 4.05 10.06
CA PRO A 89 -18.20 5.23 9.40
C PRO A 89 -18.34 6.47 10.30
N LYS A 90 -18.41 6.29 11.63
CA LYS A 90 -18.46 7.41 12.57
C LYS A 90 -17.13 8.16 12.67
N LYS A 91 -16.00 7.43 12.59
CA LYS A 91 -14.66 8.03 12.56
C LYS A 91 -14.37 8.71 11.22
N GLU A 92 -14.95 8.24 10.12
CA GLU A 92 -14.89 8.96 8.84
C GLU A 92 -15.54 10.35 8.91
N ARG A 93 -16.62 10.51 9.69
CA ARG A 93 -17.31 11.80 9.88
C ARG A 93 -16.52 12.78 10.75
N GLU A 94 -15.63 12.30 11.60
CA GLU A 94 -14.79 13.10 12.49
C GLU A 94 -13.52 13.65 11.81
N GLY A 95 -13.38 13.49 10.49
CA GLY A 95 -12.24 14.04 9.74
C GLY A 95 -10.91 13.32 9.96
N THR A 96 -10.94 12.11 10.52
CA THR A 96 -9.77 11.25 10.72
C THR A 96 -9.40 10.45 9.46
N GLN A 97 -9.73 10.97 8.27
CA GLN A 97 -9.23 10.40 7.02
C GLN A 97 -7.72 10.65 6.97
N GLY A 98 -6.96 9.59 7.11
CA GLY A 98 -5.52 9.62 7.00
C GLY A 98 -5.07 8.85 5.77
N VAL A 99 -3.83 9.03 5.47
CA VAL A 99 -3.08 8.14 4.60
C VAL A 99 -2.17 7.28 5.46
N GLU A 100 -1.83 6.08 5.01
CA GLU A 100 -0.76 5.28 5.57
C GLU A 100 0.38 5.17 4.57
N GLN A 101 1.59 5.11 5.05
CA GLN A 101 2.76 4.91 4.22
C GLN A 101 2.87 3.44 3.84
N ILE A 102 3.16 3.20 2.56
CA ILE A 102 3.62 1.91 2.06
C ILE A 102 4.98 2.09 1.42
N SER A 103 5.91 1.24 1.79
CA SER A 103 7.24 1.18 1.22
C SER A 103 7.43 -0.13 0.46
N PHE A 104 8.08 -0.06 -0.70
CA PHE A 104 8.41 -1.23 -1.50
C PHE A 104 9.91 -1.33 -1.71
N PHE A 105 10.43 -2.53 -1.55
CA PHE A 105 11.75 -2.91 -2.04
C PHE A 105 11.57 -3.93 -3.16
N VAL A 106 12.05 -3.60 -4.34
CA VAL A 106 11.82 -4.39 -5.55
C VAL A 106 13.16 -4.73 -6.19
N GLY A 107 13.52 -5.97 -6.11
CA GLY A 107 14.73 -6.50 -6.70
C GLY A 107 14.45 -7.63 -7.69
N LYS A 108 15.49 -8.23 -8.19
CA LYS A 108 15.38 -9.36 -9.11
C LYS A 108 14.79 -10.56 -8.37
N GLY A 109 13.56 -10.94 -8.75
CA GLY A 109 12.88 -12.10 -8.18
C GLY A 109 12.23 -11.84 -6.81
N PHE A 110 12.17 -10.61 -6.31
CA PHE A 110 11.44 -10.33 -5.09
C PHE A 110 10.74 -8.96 -5.07
N VAL A 111 9.67 -8.89 -4.32
CA VAL A 111 9.00 -7.64 -3.92
C VAL A 111 8.70 -7.74 -2.42
N ILE A 112 9.18 -6.77 -1.65
CA ILE A 112 8.78 -6.59 -0.26
C ILE A 112 7.87 -5.38 -0.21
N SER A 113 6.59 -5.56 0.20
CA SER A 113 5.68 -4.47 0.53
C SER A 113 5.61 -4.33 2.06
N TRP A 114 5.97 -3.15 2.56
CA TRP A 114 5.97 -2.88 3.99
C TRP A 114 4.96 -1.79 4.32
N ARG A 115 3.98 -2.11 5.16
CA ARG A 115 2.86 -1.25 5.53
C ARG A 115 2.83 -0.97 7.02
N GLU A 116 2.23 0.15 7.41
CA GLU A 116 2.02 0.44 8.83
C GLU A 116 1.05 -0.56 9.48
N ARG A 117 0.05 -1.04 8.73
CA ARG A 117 -1.03 -1.90 9.24
C ARG A 117 -1.45 -2.96 8.22
N ARG A 118 -2.06 -4.03 8.72
CA ARG A 118 -2.77 -5.00 7.87
C ARG A 118 -3.96 -4.33 7.19
N GLY A 119 -4.26 -4.70 5.94
CA GLY A 119 -5.38 -4.16 5.17
C GLY A 119 -5.67 -4.99 3.93
N VAL A 120 -6.77 -4.68 3.27
CA VAL A 120 -7.33 -5.47 2.16
C VAL A 120 -6.93 -4.97 0.76
N CYS A 121 -6.19 -3.86 0.67
CA CYS A 121 -5.84 -3.21 -0.59
C CYS A 121 -5.26 -4.16 -1.64
N PHE A 122 -4.46 -5.13 -1.22
CA PHE A 122 -3.79 -6.07 -2.13
C PHE A 122 -4.54 -7.38 -2.35
N ASN A 123 -5.78 -7.53 -1.87
CA ASN A 123 -6.54 -8.77 -2.05
C ASN A 123 -6.77 -9.07 -3.53
N ALA A 124 -7.13 -8.08 -4.34
CA ALA A 124 -7.31 -8.26 -5.78
C ALA A 124 -6.03 -8.76 -6.49
N VAL A 125 -4.85 -8.34 -6.03
CA VAL A 125 -3.57 -8.84 -6.55
C VAL A 125 -3.34 -10.28 -6.10
N ARG A 126 -3.65 -10.63 -4.85
CA ARG A 126 -3.59 -12.02 -4.35
C ARG A 126 -4.51 -12.93 -5.14
N ASP A 127 -5.76 -12.49 -5.40
CA ASP A 127 -6.73 -13.26 -6.19
C ASP A 127 -6.24 -13.49 -7.62
N ARG A 128 -5.66 -12.48 -8.27
CA ARG A 128 -5.05 -12.61 -9.61
C ARG A 128 -3.89 -13.60 -9.65
N LEU A 129 -3.09 -13.67 -8.59
CA LEU A 129 -2.01 -14.65 -8.45
C LEU A 129 -2.55 -16.07 -8.31
N GLN A 130 -3.74 -16.29 -7.73
CA GLN A 130 -4.35 -17.62 -7.60
C GLN A 130 -4.79 -18.20 -8.97
N VAL A 131 -5.07 -17.35 -9.95
CA VAL A 131 -5.53 -17.77 -11.27
C VAL A 131 -4.37 -18.38 -12.07
N GLU A 132 -4.47 -19.66 -12.39
CA GLU A 132 -3.49 -20.36 -13.23
C GLU A 132 -3.45 -19.75 -14.63
N GLY A 133 -2.24 -19.56 -15.18
CA GLY A 133 -2.05 -18.95 -16.49
C GLY A 133 -2.27 -17.44 -16.55
N SER A 134 -2.49 -16.78 -15.41
CA SER A 134 -2.60 -15.31 -15.37
C SER A 134 -1.28 -14.65 -15.77
N VAL A 135 -1.38 -13.47 -16.39
CA VAL A 135 -0.21 -12.69 -16.83
C VAL A 135 0.74 -12.39 -15.66
N ILE A 136 0.21 -12.08 -14.49
CA ILE A 136 1.03 -11.76 -13.30
C ILE A 136 1.92 -12.94 -12.89
N ARG A 137 1.46 -14.21 -13.05
CA ARG A 137 2.28 -15.40 -12.73
C ARG A 137 3.39 -15.65 -13.71
N SER A 138 3.26 -15.18 -14.94
CA SER A 138 4.26 -15.32 -16.01
C SER A 138 5.18 -14.11 -16.13
N SER A 139 5.02 -13.13 -15.22
CA SER A 139 5.75 -11.86 -15.22
C SER A 139 6.69 -11.77 -14.02
N GLY A 140 7.65 -10.85 -14.09
CA GLY A 140 8.64 -10.61 -13.05
C GLY A 140 8.16 -9.74 -11.90
N SER A 141 9.09 -9.39 -11.03
CA SER A 141 8.86 -8.51 -9.88
C SER A 141 8.40 -7.09 -10.26
N ASP A 142 8.79 -6.61 -11.43
CA ASP A 142 8.37 -5.35 -12.02
C ASP A 142 6.87 -5.29 -12.30
N TYR A 143 6.33 -6.35 -12.90
CA TYR A 143 4.88 -6.44 -13.14
C TYR A 143 4.09 -6.60 -11.84
N LEU A 144 4.64 -7.31 -10.85
CA LEU A 144 4.02 -7.39 -9.54
C LEU A 144 3.96 -6.00 -8.88
N LEU A 145 5.07 -5.24 -8.92
CA LEU A 145 5.07 -3.85 -8.42
C LEU A 145 4.00 -3.02 -9.13
N TYR A 146 3.93 -3.10 -10.47
CA TYR A 146 2.88 -2.42 -11.24
C TYR A 146 1.48 -2.78 -10.74
N ALA A 147 1.19 -4.07 -10.54
CA ALA A 147 -0.12 -4.51 -10.07
C ALA A 147 -0.45 -4.03 -8.64
N LEU A 148 0.57 -3.93 -7.77
CA LEU A 148 0.41 -3.41 -6.41
C LEU A 148 0.16 -1.90 -6.41
N LEU A 149 0.87 -1.14 -7.26
CA LEU A 149 0.65 0.29 -7.42
C LEU A 149 -0.72 0.60 -8.05
N ASP A 150 -1.15 -0.19 -9.03
CA ASP A 150 -2.47 -0.12 -9.64
C ASP A 150 -3.56 -0.30 -8.58
N ALA A 151 -3.45 -1.30 -7.71
CA ALA A 151 -4.37 -1.50 -6.59
C ALA A 151 -4.38 -0.34 -5.58
N ILE A 152 -3.24 0.31 -5.34
CA ILE A 152 -3.17 1.52 -4.51
C ILE A 152 -3.91 2.66 -5.18
N ILE A 153 -3.69 2.90 -6.47
CA ILE A 153 -4.36 3.95 -7.24
C ILE A 153 -5.86 3.71 -7.25
N ASP A 154 -6.29 2.49 -7.50
CA ASP A 154 -7.70 2.11 -7.48
C ASP A 154 -8.38 2.40 -6.13
N SER A 155 -7.64 2.31 -5.03
CA SER A 155 -8.16 2.60 -3.70
C SER A 155 -8.48 4.07 -3.45
N TYR A 156 -8.00 4.99 -4.30
CA TYR A 156 -8.32 6.41 -4.24
C TYR A 156 -9.68 6.75 -4.84
N PHE A 157 -10.15 6.02 -5.86
CA PHE A 157 -11.40 6.32 -6.56
C PHE A 157 -12.61 6.39 -5.64
N PRO A 158 -12.87 5.42 -4.74
CA PRO A 158 -14.01 5.51 -3.84
C PRO A 158 -13.97 6.71 -2.89
N LYS A 159 -12.76 7.22 -2.59
CA LYS A 159 -12.61 8.43 -1.75
C LYS A 159 -12.88 9.70 -2.52
N ILE A 160 -12.43 9.74 -3.77
CA ILE A 160 -12.70 10.87 -4.67
C ILE A 160 -14.21 10.97 -4.92
N GLU A 161 -14.89 9.85 -5.18
CA GLU A 161 -16.34 9.78 -5.33
C GLU A 161 -17.07 10.31 -4.07
N LYS A 162 -16.69 9.86 -2.88
CA LYS A 162 -17.26 10.37 -1.63
C LYS A 162 -17.06 11.87 -1.42
N ILE A 163 -15.94 12.42 -1.89
CA ILE A 163 -15.69 13.87 -1.81
C ILE A 163 -16.60 14.60 -2.80
N SER A 164 -16.76 14.06 -4.02
CA SER A 164 -17.67 14.60 -5.03
C SER A 164 -19.12 14.65 -4.49
N ASP A 165 -19.63 13.53 -3.99
CA ASP A 165 -20.97 13.42 -3.41
C ASP A 165 -21.21 14.45 -2.28
N ARG A 166 -20.19 14.70 -1.46
CA ARG A 166 -20.28 15.71 -0.39
C ARG A 166 -20.29 17.13 -0.91
N LEU A 167 -19.60 17.41 -2.01
CA LEU A 167 -19.61 18.72 -2.66
C LEU A 167 -20.96 18.97 -3.31
N ASP A 168 -21.52 17.96 -3.97
CA ASP A 168 -22.85 18.03 -4.58
C ASP A 168 -23.96 18.28 -3.50
N ASP A 169 -23.90 17.56 -2.34
CA ASP A 169 -24.81 17.83 -1.20
C ASP A 169 -24.66 19.28 -0.66
N LEU A 170 -23.47 19.85 -0.72
CA LEU A 170 -23.23 21.24 -0.30
C LEU A 170 -23.84 22.23 -1.30
N ASP A 171 -23.72 21.98 -2.59
CA ASP A 171 -24.30 22.83 -3.63
C ASP A 171 -25.83 22.83 -3.56
N GLU A 172 -26.47 21.66 -3.41
CA GLU A 172 -27.94 21.56 -3.23
C GLU A 172 -28.43 22.33 -2.00
N ARG A 173 -27.68 22.30 -0.89
CA ARG A 173 -28.02 23.04 0.33
C ARG A 173 -27.90 24.54 0.17
N LEU A 174 -26.88 25.00 -0.55
CA LEU A 174 -26.72 26.43 -0.87
C LEU A 174 -27.86 26.92 -1.74
N GLU A 175 -28.27 26.15 -2.75
CA GLU A 175 -29.39 26.49 -3.62
C GLU A 175 -30.71 26.52 -2.87
N SER A 176 -30.90 25.64 -1.88
CA SER A 176 -32.10 25.61 -1.03
C SER A 176 -32.12 26.68 0.06
N GLY A 177 -31.07 27.51 0.17
CA GLY A 177 -30.96 28.56 1.18
C GLY A 177 -30.65 28.07 2.60
N THR A 178 -30.21 26.83 2.75
CA THR A 178 -29.83 26.24 4.05
C THR A 178 -28.34 26.48 4.30
N GLU A 179 -27.99 27.61 4.89
CA GLU A 179 -26.58 27.98 5.16
C GLU A 179 -25.98 27.31 6.40
N GLU A 180 -26.78 26.68 7.25
CA GLU A 180 -26.32 26.15 8.53
C GLU A 180 -25.31 24.96 8.32
N GLY A 181 -24.10 25.13 8.80
CA GLY A 181 -23.05 24.13 8.76
C GLY A 181 -22.31 23.97 7.43
N VAL A 182 -22.68 24.71 6.38
CA VAL A 182 -22.03 24.64 5.05
C VAL A 182 -20.53 24.95 5.12
N ILE A 183 -20.16 26.02 5.86
CA ILE A 183 -18.75 26.43 6.01
C ILE A 183 -17.92 25.31 6.67
N SER A 184 -18.44 24.68 7.72
CA SER A 184 -17.73 23.58 8.40
C SER A 184 -17.53 22.37 7.49
N ARG A 185 -18.54 22.01 6.69
CA ARG A 185 -18.48 20.92 5.73
C ARG A 185 -17.53 21.20 4.57
N LEU A 186 -17.52 22.45 4.08
CA LEU A 186 -16.57 22.90 3.06
C LEU A 186 -15.12 22.81 3.57
N HIS A 187 -14.87 23.18 4.82
CA HIS A 187 -13.56 23.00 5.44
C HIS A 187 -13.18 21.52 5.55
N GLY A 188 -14.14 20.64 5.86
CA GLY A 188 -13.93 19.20 5.87
C GLY A 188 -13.54 18.66 4.48
N ALA A 189 -14.33 18.99 3.45
CA ALA A 189 -14.04 18.57 2.08
C ALA A 189 -12.66 19.08 1.58
N ARG A 190 -12.33 20.35 1.90
CA ARG A 190 -11.01 20.92 1.59
C ARG A 190 -9.86 20.18 2.33
N HIS A 191 -10.09 19.76 3.56
CA HIS A 191 -9.12 18.96 4.31
C HIS A 191 -8.91 17.60 3.63
N ASP A 192 -9.99 16.91 3.25
CA ASP A 192 -9.94 15.62 2.59
C ASP A 192 -9.18 15.68 1.26
N VAL A 193 -9.43 16.71 0.43
CA VAL A 193 -8.68 16.94 -0.81
C VAL A 193 -7.17 17.15 -0.56
N ARG A 194 -6.81 17.85 0.53
CA ARG A 194 -5.39 18.04 0.88
C ARG A 194 -4.67 16.76 1.26
N LEU A 195 -5.39 15.78 1.83
CA LEU A 195 -4.83 14.48 2.20
C LEU A 195 -4.58 13.58 0.98
N LEU A 196 -5.23 13.87 -0.16
CA LEU A 196 -5.04 13.15 -1.42
C LEU A 196 -3.88 13.70 -2.27
N ARG A 197 -3.27 14.80 -1.82
CA ARG A 197 -2.16 15.47 -2.51
C ARG A 197 -0.82 15.00 -1.99
#